data_f486560a9bf1eee556caaea4e8798ac8
#
_entry.id   f486560a9bf1eee556caaea4e8798ac8
#
_cell.length_a   1.000
_cell.length_b   1.000
_cell.length_c   1.000
_cell.angle_alpha   90.00
_cell.angle_beta   90.00
_cell.angle_gamma   90.00
#
_symmetry.space_group_name_H-M   'P 1'
#
loop_
_entity.id
_entity.type
_entity.pdbx_description
1 polymer ?
#
loop_
_entity_poly.entity_id
_entity_poly.type
_entity_poly.pdbx_seq_one_letter_code
_entity_poly.pdbx_strand_id
1 'polypeptide(L)'
;MRFALALALVMLTACPGSQKGPSASEIRMRKANEITVLSAEIRRLRHEGGMGVEPSPVLIAQPPKSVSDAKRVCPETHKVPTSCNDICSIADAICDNAEAICGLADELGKGDDFAQGKCTSAKASCREAKQRCCGCSDKEP
;
A
#
# COMPACT_ATOMS: atom_id res chain seq x y z
N MET A 1 19.85 -61.69 42.86
CA MET A 1 20.28 -60.46 42.19
C MET A 1 19.05 -59.70 41.74
N ARG A 2 18.69 -58.66 42.45
CA ARG A 2 17.53 -57.81 42.18
C ARG A 2 18.01 -56.43 41.76
N PHE A 3 17.93 -56.11 40.48
CA PHE A 3 18.24 -54.79 39.95
C PHE A 3 16.99 -53.90 40.09
N ALA A 4 17.06 -52.95 40.98
CA ALA A 4 16.04 -51.91 41.10
C ALA A 4 16.35 -50.81 40.10
N LEU A 5 15.49 -50.70 39.06
CA LEU A 5 15.55 -49.61 38.09
C LEU A 5 14.85 -48.38 38.71
N ALA A 6 15.61 -47.38 39.08
CA ALA A 6 15.09 -46.09 39.52
C ALA A 6 14.79 -45.24 38.29
N LEU A 7 13.48 -45.09 37.97
CA LEU A 7 12.99 -44.14 36.96
C LEU A 7 13.02 -42.75 37.55
N ALA A 8 13.99 -41.93 37.13
CA ALA A 8 13.96 -40.49 37.42
C ALA A 8 12.99 -39.77 36.46
N LEU A 9 11.82 -39.40 37.00
CA LEU A 9 10.85 -38.56 36.31
C LEU A 9 11.37 -37.10 36.31
N VAL A 10 11.92 -36.65 35.20
CA VAL A 10 12.26 -35.24 34.97
C VAL A 10 10.96 -34.50 34.67
N MET A 11 10.41 -33.81 35.64
CA MET A 11 9.29 -32.87 35.46
C MET A 11 9.84 -31.64 34.74
N LEU A 12 9.65 -31.59 33.43
CA LEU A 12 9.78 -30.36 32.66
C LEU A 12 8.65 -29.41 33.03
N THR A 13 8.90 -28.51 33.97
CA THR A 13 8.04 -27.36 34.21
C THR A 13 8.13 -26.42 33.00
N ALA A 14 7.27 -26.62 32.00
CA ALA A 14 7.02 -25.64 30.97
C ALA A 14 6.41 -24.40 31.62
N CYS A 15 7.18 -23.34 31.81
CA CYS A 15 6.66 -22.04 32.16
C CYS A 15 5.72 -21.60 31.00
N PRO A 16 4.43 -21.35 31.22
CA PRO A 16 3.62 -20.66 30.25
C PRO A 16 4.10 -19.20 30.22
N GLY A 17 5.06 -18.91 29.33
CA GLY A 17 5.42 -17.54 29.01
C GLY A 17 4.19 -16.85 28.49
N SER A 18 3.59 -15.95 29.26
CA SER A 18 2.55 -15.02 28.81
C SER A 18 3.14 -14.25 27.60
N GLN A 19 2.84 -14.70 26.40
CA GLN A 19 3.13 -13.93 25.19
C GLN A 19 2.21 -12.71 25.23
N LYS A 20 2.71 -11.61 25.81
CA LYS A 20 2.08 -10.30 25.65
C LYS A 20 2.02 -10.05 24.15
N GLY A 21 0.80 -9.88 23.62
CA GLY A 21 0.62 -9.47 22.23
C GLY A 21 1.40 -8.17 21.96
N PRO A 22 1.60 -7.82 20.68
CA PRO A 22 2.36 -6.64 20.30
C PRO A 22 1.77 -5.38 20.95
N SER A 23 2.63 -4.50 21.45
CA SER A 23 2.21 -3.23 22.04
C SER A 23 1.59 -2.31 20.98
N ALA A 24 0.80 -1.33 21.40
CA ALA A 24 0.19 -0.35 20.49
C ALA A 24 1.28 0.42 19.68
N SER A 25 2.44 0.68 20.28
CA SER A 25 3.57 1.32 19.61
C SER A 25 4.22 0.43 18.55
N GLU A 26 4.33 -0.87 18.81
CA GLU A 26 4.86 -1.83 17.83
C GLU A 26 3.90 -2.01 16.64
N ILE A 27 2.59 -2.05 16.89
CA ILE A 27 1.57 -2.10 15.85
C ILE A 27 1.65 -0.85 14.97
N ARG A 28 1.74 0.33 15.58
CA ARG A 28 1.86 1.60 14.86
C ARG A 28 3.12 1.64 14.01
N MET A 29 4.26 1.25 14.56
CA MET A 29 5.54 1.22 13.83
C MET A 29 5.49 0.28 12.63
N ARG A 30 4.89 -0.91 12.79
CA ARG A 30 4.74 -1.87 11.70
C ARG A 30 3.90 -1.30 10.56
N LYS A 31 2.75 -0.68 10.87
CA LYS A 31 1.90 -0.03 9.86
C LYS A 31 2.60 1.12 9.15
N ALA A 32 3.34 1.96 9.88
CA ALA A 32 4.12 3.05 9.30
C ALA A 32 5.22 2.53 8.34
N ASN A 33 5.89 1.43 8.71
CA ASN A 33 6.85 0.78 7.85
C ASN A 33 6.19 0.21 6.58
N GLU A 34 5.03 -0.41 6.69
CA GLU A 34 4.27 -0.93 5.55
C GLU A 34 3.86 0.21 4.61
N ILE A 35 3.35 1.32 5.12
CA ILE A 35 3.06 2.53 4.33
C ILE A 35 4.32 3.01 3.59
N THR A 36 5.48 2.97 4.24
CA THR A 36 6.75 3.38 3.62
C THR A 36 7.12 2.49 2.45
N VAL A 37 6.99 1.17 2.60
CA VAL A 37 7.26 0.18 1.54
C VAL A 37 6.30 0.37 0.36
N LEU A 38 5.00 0.47 0.61
CA LEU A 38 3.99 0.70 -0.44
C LEU A 38 4.20 2.03 -1.16
N SER A 39 4.62 3.08 -0.43
CA SER A 39 4.94 4.38 -1.03
C SER A 39 6.17 4.31 -1.94
N ALA A 40 7.18 3.53 -1.56
CA ALA A 40 8.35 3.29 -2.41
C ALA A 40 7.97 2.52 -3.68
N GLU A 41 7.05 1.55 -3.56
CA GLU A 41 6.53 0.80 -4.70
C GLU A 41 5.75 1.69 -5.67
N ILE A 42 4.91 2.60 -5.18
CA ILE A 42 4.24 3.59 -6.03
C ILE A 42 5.27 4.42 -6.81
N ARG A 43 6.34 4.89 -6.17
CA ARG A 43 7.40 5.66 -6.87
C ARG A 43 8.07 4.84 -7.98
N ARG A 44 8.35 3.57 -7.72
CA ARG A 44 8.92 2.65 -8.70
C ARG A 44 7.98 2.50 -9.90
N LEU A 45 6.71 2.20 -9.66
CA LEU A 45 5.69 2.05 -10.70
C LEU A 45 5.49 3.35 -11.50
N ARG A 46 5.50 4.51 -10.84
CA ARG A 46 5.44 5.80 -11.52
C ARG A 46 6.62 6.00 -12.47
N HIS A 47 7.83 5.67 -12.03
CA HIS A 47 9.02 5.74 -12.89
C HIS A 47 8.91 4.78 -14.09
N GLU A 48 8.46 3.55 -13.88
CA GLU A 48 8.22 2.58 -14.96
C GLU A 48 7.17 3.07 -15.95
N GLY A 49 6.11 3.71 -15.48
CA GLY A 49 5.08 4.34 -16.30
C GLY A 49 5.52 5.65 -16.97
N GLY A 50 6.79 6.05 -16.85
CA GLY A 50 7.31 7.29 -17.42
C GLY A 50 6.72 8.57 -16.80
N MET A 51 6.28 8.48 -15.55
CA MET A 51 5.80 9.61 -14.74
C MET A 51 6.93 10.14 -13.83
N GLY A 52 6.80 11.37 -13.34
CA GLY A 52 7.67 11.87 -12.28
C GLY A 52 7.57 11.02 -11.01
N VAL A 53 8.64 10.99 -10.21
CA VAL A 53 8.70 10.18 -8.96
C VAL A 53 7.61 10.56 -7.97
N GLU A 54 7.32 11.85 -7.86
CA GLU A 54 6.24 12.38 -7.02
C GLU A 54 5.06 12.87 -7.89
N PRO A 55 3.82 12.84 -7.39
CA PRO A 55 2.67 13.35 -8.11
C PRO A 55 2.70 14.87 -8.23
N SER A 56 1.96 15.40 -9.20
CA SER A 56 1.83 16.83 -9.43
C SER A 56 1.45 17.59 -8.14
N PRO A 57 2.14 18.69 -7.81
CA PRO A 57 1.79 19.52 -6.66
C PRO A 57 0.33 19.99 -6.65
N VAL A 58 -0.26 20.20 -7.82
CA VAL A 58 -1.67 20.60 -7.95
C VAL A 58 -2.60 19.50 -7.43
N LEU A 59 -2.30 18.22 -7.76
CA LEU A 59 -3.07 17.07 -7.28
C LEU A 59 -2.84 16.79 -5.80
N ILE A 60 -1.68 17.16 -5.25
CA ILE A 60 -1.43 17.08 -3.80
C ILE A 60 -2.21 18.18 -3.07
N ALA A 61 -2.26 19.38 -3.62
CA ALA A 61 -3.00 20.51 -3.02
C ALA A 61 -4.52 20.31 -3.07
N GLN A 62 -5.02 19.62 -4.10
CA GLN A 62 -6.43 19.30 -4.28
C GLN A 62 -6.61 17.80 -4.54
N PRO A 63 -6.36 16.95 -3.53
CA PRO A 63 -6.40 15.51 -3.71
C PRO A 63 -7.82 15.00 -3.95
N PRO A 64 -7.97 13.88 -4.67
CA PRO A 64 -9.24 13.17 -4.75
C PRO A 64 -9.76 12.84 -3.34
N LYS A 65 -11.08 12.86 -3.17
CA LYS A 65 -11.72 12.58 -1.87
C LYS A 65 -11.41 11.15 -1.40
N SER A 66 -11.39 10.19 -2.32
CA SER A 66 -11.10 8.79 -2.07
C SER A 66 -10.26 8.20 -3.21
N VAL A 67 -9.72 6.97 -3.01
CA VAL A 67 -9.06 6.24 -4.10
C VAL A 67 -10.07 5.84 -5.18
N SER A 68 -11.29 5.47 -4.81
CA SER A 68 -12.37 5.23 -5.77
C SER A 68 -12.66 6.45 -6.65
N ASP A 69 -12.62 7.64 -6.07
CA ASP A 69 -12.77 8.90 -6.81
C ASP A 69 -11.55 9.18 -7.71
N ALA A 70 -10.35 8.82 -7.27
CA ALA A 70 -9.13 8.90 -8.07
C ALA A 70 -9.17 7.95 -9.29
N LYS A 71 -9.76 6.77 -9.16
CA LYS A 71 -9.90 5.78 -10.25
C LYS A 71 -10.86 6.24 -11.35
N ARG A 72 -11.85 7.06 -11.05
CA ARG A 72 -12.90 7.52 -12.00
C ARG A 72 -12.44 8.72 -12.82
N VAL A 73 -11.51 8.48 -13.73
CA VAL A 73 -10.99 9.52 -14.63
C VAL A 73 -11.51 9.35 -16.05
N CYS A 74 -11.53 8.09 -16.54
CA CYS A 74 -12.03 7.79 -17.86
C CYS A 74 -13.58 7.81 -17.89
N PRO A 75 -14.21 8.36 -18.93
CA PRO A 75 -15.61 8.12 -19.18
C PRO A 75 -15.89 6.61 -19.31
N GLU A 76 -17.05 6.13 -18.84
CA GLU A 76 -17.43 4.71 -18.90
C GLU A 76 -17.42 4.15 -20.33
N THR A 77 -17.64 5.01 -21.32
CA THR A 77 -17.65 4.66 -22.76
C THR A 77 -16.24 4.64 -23.38
N HIS A 78 -15.21 5.07 -22.64
CA HIS A 78 -13.86 5.15 -23.16
C HIS A 78 -13.23 3.75 -23.24
N LYS A 79 -12.88 3.35 -24.48
CA LYS A 79 -12.14 2.11 -24.72
C LYS A 79 -10.67 2.44 -24.89
N VAL A 80 -9.85 1.91 -23.98
CA VAL A 80 -8.40 2.04 -24.05
C VAL A 80 -7.89 1.05 -25.10
N PRO A 81 -7.00 1.48 -26.03
CA PRO A 81 -6.34 0.58 -26.96
C PRO A 81 -5.53 -0.51 -26.27
N THR A 82 -5.41 -1.69 -26.89
CA THR A 82 -4.61 -2.80 -26.34
C THR A 82 -3.12 -2.48 -26.24
N SER A 83 -2.60 -1.59 -27.09
CA SER A 83 -1.23 -1.06 -26.99
C SER A 83 -0.94 -0.31 -25.69
N CYS A 84 -1.98 0.15 -24.99
CA CYS A 84 -1.90 0.87 -23.73
C CYS A 84 -2.02 -0.03 -22.49
N ASN A 85 -2.13 -1.35 -22.65
CA ASN A 85 -2.36 -2.28 -21.54
C ASN A 85 -1.29 -2.18 -20.44
N ASP A 86 -0.02 -2.02 -20.80
CA ASP A 86 1.07 -1.92 -19.83
C ASP A 86 0.93 -0.67 -18.96
N ILE A 87 0.65 0.49 -19.57
CA ILE A 87 0.44 1.75 -18.85
C ILE A 87 -0.78 1.66 -17.94
N CYS A 88 -1.87 1.03 -18.40
CA CYS A 88 -3.08 0.87 -17.62
C CYS A 88 -2.90 -0.13 -16.48
N SER A 89 -2.15 -1.22 -16.68
CA SER A 89 -1.78 -2.16 -15.62
C SER A 89 -0.94 -1.50 -14.53
N ILE A 90 0.01 -0.65 -14.91
CA ILE A 90 0.79 0.16 -13.96
C ILE A 90 -0.14 1.10 -13.18
N ALA A 91 -1.09 1.75 -13.85
CA ALA A 91 -2.06 2.62 -13.19
C ALA A 91 -2.93 1.87 -12.18
N ASP A 92 -3.37 0.67 -12.51
CA ASP A 92 -4.13 -0.19 -11.58
C ASP A 92 -3.29 -0.57 -10.37
N ALA A 93 -2.05 -1.02 -10.56
CA ALA A 93 -1.15 -1.37 -9.46
C ALA A 93 -0.85 -0.17 -8.54
N ILE A 94 -0.70 1.05 -9.09
CA ILE A 94 -0.54 2.28 -8.28
C ILE A 94 -1.81 2.53 -7.44
N CYS A 95 -3.00 2.35 -8.02
CA CYS A 95 -4.26 2.56 -7.32
C CYS A 95 -4.49 1.52 -6.22
N ASP A 96 -4.11 0.25 -6.43
CA ASP A 96 -4.22 -0.81 -5.42
C ASP A 96 -3.29 -0.54 -4.23
N ASN A 97 -2.05 -0.10 -4.48
CA ASN A 97 -1.16 0.35 -3.42
C ASN A 97 -1.70 1.58 -2.68
N ALA A 98 -2.37 2.50 -3.39
CA ALA A 98 -3.01 3.66 -2.76
C ALA A 98 -4.17 3.26 -1.84
N GLU A 99 -4.97 2.26 -2.21
CA GLU A 99 -6.01 1.70 -1.33
C GLU A 99 -5.42 1.12 -0.05
N ALA A 100 -4.35 0.33 -0.17
CA ALA A 100 -3.67 -0.25 0.98
C ALA A 100 -3.09 0.84 1.92
N ILE A 101 -2.41 1.85 1.37
CA ILE A 101 -1.86 2.98 2.16
C ILE A 101 -2.98 3.73 2.88
N CYS A 102 -4.08 4.04 2.20
CA CYS A 102 -5.19 4.79 2.81
C CYS A 102 -5.91 3.96 3.86
N GLY A 103 -6.06 2.64 3.66
CA GLY A 103 -6.60 1.74 4.68
C GLY A 103 -5.74 1.73 5.95
N LEU A 104 -4.42 1.60 5.82
CA LEU A 104 -3.49 1.69 6.95
C LEU A 104 -3.52 3.06 7.63
N ALA A 105 -3.66 4.14 6.86
CA ALA A 105 -3.78 5.50 7.39
C ALA A 105 -5.07 5.69 8.20
N ASP A 106 -6.19 5.12 7.75
CA ASP A 106 -7.46 5.16 8.49
C ASP A 106 -7.35 4.37 9.81
N GLU A 107 -6.66 3.21 9.81
CA GLU A 107 -6.40 2.42 11.01
C GLU A 107 -5.47 3.14 12.02
N LEU A 108 -4.53 3.95 11.55
CA LEU A 108 -3.66 4.79 12.38
C LEU A 108 -4.39 6.04 12.91
N GLY A 109 -5.45 6.42 12.23
CA GLY A 109 -6.32 7.53 12.62
C GLY A 109 -5.95 8.86 11.96
N LYS A 110 -6.92 9.77 11.96
CA LYS A 110 -6.80 11.08 11.29
C LYS A 110 -5.74 12.02 11.89
N GLY A 111 -5.30 11.75 13.12
CA GLY A 111 -4.24 12.51 13.78
C GLY A 111 -2.82 12.04 13.43
N ASP A 112 -2.66 10.99 12.62
CA ASP A 112 -1.35 10.56 12.15
C ASP A 112 -0.98 11.28 10.85
N ASP A 113 -0.34 12.45 10.97
CA ASP A 113 0.02 13.31 9.85
C ASP A 113 0.90 12.60 8.81
N PHE A 114 1.78 11.70 9.24
CA PHE A 114 2.60 10.90 8.33
C PHE A 114 1.73 10.01 7.46
N ALA A 115 0.87 9.22 8.06
CA ALA A 115 0.02 8.27 7.35
C ALA A 115 -1.00 9.00 6.45
N GLN A 116 -1.61 10.06 6.94
CA GLN A 116 -2.56 10.86 6.17
C GLN A 116 -1.89 11.58 4.98
N GLY A 117 -0.68 12.10 5.17
CA GLY A 117 0.13 12.69 4.10
C GLY A 117 0.48 11.65 3.01
N LYS A 118 0.82 10.43 3.40
CA LYS A 118 1.09 9.33 2.45
C LYS A 118 -0.16 8.91 1.69
N CYS A 119 -1.32 8.80 2.34
CA CYS A 119 -2.59 8.53 1.67
C CYS A 119 -2.95 9.64 0.68
N THR A 120 -2.75 10.91 1.02
CA THR A 120 -2.97 12.04 0.12
C THR A 120 -2.10 11.94 -1.14
N SER A 121 -0.80 11.70 -0.99
CA SER A 121 0.13 11.52 -2.12
C SER A 121 -0.22 10.29 -2.96
N ALA A 122 -0.62 9.20 -2.33
CA ALA A 122 -1.03 7.98 -3.01
C ALA A 122 -2.31 8.16 -3.85
N LYS A 123 -3.32 8.86 -3.33
CA LYS A 123 -4.53 9.23 -4.10
C LYS A 123 -4.19 10.10 -5.31
N ALA A 124 -3.31 11.08 -5.15
CA ALA A 124 -2.84 11.93 -6.25
C ALA A 124 -2.10 11.11 -7.31
N SER A 125 -1.25 10.18 -6.89
CA SER A 125 -0.54 9.26 -7.78
C SER A 125 -1.49 8.36 -8.57
N CYS A 126 -2.51 7.79 -7.93
CA CYS A 126 -3.54 6.98 -8.58
C CYS A 126 -4.29 7.80 -9.64
N ARG A 127 -4.73 9.01 -9.31
CA ARG A 127 -5.43 9.92 -10.25
C ARG A 127 -4.57 10.21 -11.48
N GLU A 128 -3.31 10.59 -11.30
CA GLU A 128 -2.41 10.92 -12.40
C GLU A 128 -2.11 9.71 -13.28
N ALA A 129 -1.88 8.54 -12.69
CA ALA A 129 -1.68 7.30 -13.42
C ALA A 129 -2.91 6.90 -14.26
N LYS A 130 -4.12 7.05 -13.70
CA LYS A 130 -5.36 6.83 -14.44
C LYS A 130 -5.56 7.84 -15.56
N GLN A 131 -5.22 9.12 -15.36
CA GLN A 131 -5.24 10.13 -16.43
C GLN A 131 -4.32 9.72 -17.58
N ARG A 132 -3.12 9.22 -17.26
CA ARG A 132 -2.18 8.75 -18.27
C ARG A 132 -2.69 7.53 -19.03
N CYS A 133 -3.29 6.55 -18.33
CA CYS A 133 -3.95 5.41 -18.98
C CYS A 133 -5.07 5.86 -19.91
N CYS A 134 -5.95 6.76 -19.46
CA CYS A 134 -7.07 7.28 -20.28
C CYS A 134 -6.59 8.10 -21.47
N GLY A 135 -5.51 8.85 -21.32
CA GLY A 135 -4.95 9.68 -22.40
C GLY A 135 -4.08 8.91 -23.40
N CYS A 136 -3.81 7.64 -23.12
CA CYS A 136 -3.01 6.82 -24.04
C CYS A 136 -3.79 6.52 -25.32
N SER A 137 -3.14 6.66 -26.47
CA SER A 137 -3.72 6.43 -27.80
C SER A 137 -2.74 5.64 -28.68
N ASP A 138 -3.26 4.92 -29.68
CA ASP A 138 -2.46 4.15 -30.64
C ASP A 138 -1.49 5.01 -31.50
N LYS A 139 -1.50 6.33 -31.31
CA LYS A 139 -0.74 7.28 -32.15
C LYS A 139 0.53 7.84 -31.47
N GLU A 140 0.86 7.42 -30.24
CA GLU A 140 2.15 7.80 -29.66
C GLU A 140 3.23 6.81 -30.12
N PRO A 141 4.28 7.30 -30.82
CA PRO A 141 5.42 6.49 -31.20
C PRO A 141 6.29 6.12 -30.00
#